data_e86a3277c4de66b4fa9e1303ad57df05
#
_entry.id   e86a3277c4de66b4fa9e1303ad57df05
#
_cell.length_a   1.000
_cell.length_b   1.000
_cell.length_c   1.000
_cell.angle_alpha   90.00
_cell.angle_beta   90.00
_cell.angle_gamma   90.00
#
_symmetry.space_group_name_H-M   'P 1'
#
loop_
_entity.id
_entity.type
_entity.pdbx_description
1 polymer ?
#
loop_
_entity_poly.entity_id
_entity_poly.type
_entity_poly.pdbx_seq_one_letter_code
_entity_poly.pdbx_strand_id
1 'polypeptide(L)'
;TPPDEALHGVIIGNPGTAPASVTFTSIAVGIDLTMGEVVVQPGTTEVVPLPRMDIDGSGIFDRSIKITSNRPVVVYQYNPLDFQSTFSDDSSLLIPAEMLGNEYFIITLPTSPLEAMPMMAMPSQHGYFTVVAVEEGTTTVTTTLAAKCEPTVEGEPKLESGSTHEFQLLQLEVLSLEASGASLFPIQDLTGTHVIADKRIAVFAGHEEAVVEDPDGVGDCCCAEHIEEQFFPVATWSTHYHCVKARSRGAPDVDMWVVQASQGGTVITTEPPIPGLNGMTLGSPGDTLTVYTAESFLIGASKPIQVAQILSSQGCTAEFIGDPAMIMAVAQDRYRNEYVFAAPKDYAHDYITVIRKLGVDVLLDDAALSASDFTPLPDGTYEYGYFEIADGPHHIVSEEPFGLSQYGWQGPA
;
A
#
# COMPACT_ATOMS: atom_id res chain seq x y z
N THR A 1 -8.15 -24.07 1.33
CA THR A 1 -8.34 -24.19 -0.14
C THR A 1 -6.95 -24.08 -0.78
N PRO A 2 -6.64 -24.84 -1.83
CA PRO A 2 -5.42 -24.59 -2.57
C PRO A 2 -5.36 -23.11 -3.01
N PRO A 3 -4.16 -22.47 -3.08
CA PRO A 3 -4.03 -21.08 -3.52
C PRO A 3 -4.72 -20.79 -4.86
N ASP A 4 -4.89 -21.83 -5.68
CA ASP A 4 -5.52 -21.76 -7.02
C ASP A 4 -7.04 -21.53 -6.98
N GLU A 5 -7.69 -21.62 -5.82
CA GLU A 5 -9.13 -21.43 -5.67
C GLU A 5 -9.50 -20.11 -4.96
N ALA A 6 -8.49 -19.33 -4.51
CA ALA A 6 -8.73 -18.03 -3.89
C ALA A 6 -9.30 -17.02 -4.91
N LEU A 7 -10.37 -16.34 -4.52
CA LEU A 7 -11.01 -15.32 -5.34
C LEU A 7 -10.27 -13.99 -5.19
N HIS A 8 -9.87 -13.41 -6.30
CA HIS A 8 -9.41 -12.02 -6.36
C HIS A 8 -10.56 -11.11 -6.73
N GLY A 9 -10.49 -9.84 -6.42
CA GLY A 9 -11.55 -8.94 -6.82
C GLY A 9 -11.40 -7.52 -6.34
N VAL A 10 -12.50 -6.79 -6.51
CA VAL A 10 -12.60 -5.41 -6.06
C VAL A 10 -13.88 -5.17 -5.29
N ILE A 11 -13.83 -4.22 -4.34
CA ILE A 11 -15.00 -3.63 -3.72
C ILE A 11 -15.17 -2.23 -4.31
N ILE A 12 -16.36 -1.94 -4.84
CA ILE A 12 -16.65 -0.67 -5.50
C ILE A 12 -17.73 0.06 -4.69
N GLY A 13 -17.39 1.22 -4.16
CA GLY A 13 -18.31 2.11 -3.45
C GLY A 13 -18.80 3.26 -4.35
N ASN A 14 -20.09 3.56 -4.30
CA ASN A 14 -20.66 4.71 -4.98
C ASN A 14 -21.03 5.81 -3.96
N PRO A 15 -20.18 6.85 -3.80
CA PRO A 15 -20.47 7.98 -2.91
C PRO A 15 -21.51 8.95 -3.44
N GLY A 16 -21.89 8.80 -4.71
CA GLY A 16 -22.80 9.74 -5.40
C GLY A 16 -24.26 9.57 -5.02
N THR A 17 -25.10 10.40 -5.63
CA THR A 17 -26.56 10.41 -5.42
C THR A 17 -27.35 9.69 -6.53
N ALA A 18 -26.67 9.09 -7.50
CA ALA A 18 -27.27 8.35 -8.60
C ALA A 18 -26.48 7.08 -8.90
N PRO A 19 -27.10 6.02 -9.46
CA PRO A 19 -26.43 4.76 -9.78
C PRO A 19 -25.19 4.98 -10.66
N ALA A 20 -24.10 4.29 -10.37
CA ALA A 20 -22.88 4.26 -11.17
C ALA A 20 -22.81 2.96 -11.96
N SER A 21 -22.56 3.05 -13.26
CA SER A 21 -22.31 1.90 -14.14
C SER A 21 -20.82 1.70 -14.29
N VAL A 22 -20.34 0.51 -13.94
CA VAL A 22 -18.92 0.14 -13.94
C VAL A 22 -18.69 -0.99 -14.94
N THR A 23 -17.64 -0.86 -15.74
CA THR A 23 -17.24 -1.86 -16.75
C THR A 23 -15.78 -2.23 -16.59
N PHE A 24 -15.42 -3.45 -17.01
CA PHE A 24 -14.10 -4.05 -16.87
C PHE A 24 -13.56 -4.44 -18.24
N THR A 25 -12.29 -4.17 -18.49
CA THR A 25 -11.59 -4.57 -19.72
C THR A 25 -10.17 -5.04 -19.42
N SER A 26 -9.71 -6.03 -20.18
CA SER A 26 -8.32 -6.53 -20.12
C SER A 26 -7.83 -6.87 -21.52
N ILE A 27 -6.51 -6.88 -21.72
CA ILE A 27 -5.85 -7.38 -22.92
C ILE A 27 -5.42 -8.85 -22.81
N ALA A 28 -5.53 -9.43 -21.61
CA ALA A 28 -5.12 -10.82 -21.36
C ALA A 28 -5.93 -11.80 -22.20
N VAL A 29 -5.23 -12.67 -22.94
CA VAL A 29 -5.86 -13.68 -23.78
C VAL A 29 -6.44 -14.81 -22.94
N GLY A 30 -7.70 -15.16 -23.20
CA GLY A 30 -8.39 -16.26 -22.50
C GLY A 30 -8.98 -15.88 -21.14
N ILE A 31 -8.88 -14.63 -20.74
CA ILE A 31 -9.55 -14.13 -19.55
C ILE A 31 -11.01 -13.79 -19.88
N ASP A 32 -11.90 -14.36 -19.10
CA ASP A 32 -13.33 -14.15 -19.24
C ASP A 32 -13.83 -13.06 -18.28
N LEU A 33 -14.08 -11.86 -18.80
CA LEU A 33 -14.68 -10.73 -18.08
C LEU A 33 -16.20 -10.65 -18.36
N THR A 34 -16.89 -11.81 -18.37
CA THR A 34 -18.33 -11.88 -18.69
C THR A 34 -19.26 -11.28 -17.65
N MET A 35 -18.74 -10.74 -16.55
CA MET A 35 -19.57 -10.06 -15.54
C MET A 35 -20.37 -8.88 -16.09
N GLY A 36 -20.02 -8.39 -17.29
CA GLY A 36 -20.73 -7.33 -17.96
C GLY A 36 -20.61 -5.98 -17.24
N GLU A 37 -21.72 -5.21 -17.28
CA GLU A 37 -21.84 -3.94 -16.56
C GLU A 37 -22.32 -4.20 -15.13
N VAL A 38 -21.59 -3.68 -14.15
CA VAL A 38 -21.98 -3.70 -12.72
C VAL A 38 -22.59 -2.35 -12.37
N VAL A 39 -23.79 -2.36 -11.76
CA VAL A 39 -24.47 -1.14 -11.34
C VAL A 39 -24.42 -1.01 -9.84
N VAL A 40 -23.68 -0.02 -9.36
CA VAL A 40 -23.54 0.28 -7.93
C VAL A 40 -24.54 1.38 -7.54
N GLN A 41 -25.46 1.07 -6.62
CA GLN A 41 -26.48 2.02 -6.17
C GLN A 41 -25.84 3.15 -5.30
N PRO A 42 -26.49 4.33 -5.22
CA PRO A 42 -26.02 5.41 -4.34
C PRO A 42 -25.88 4.96 -2.89
N GLY A 43 -24.74 5.29 -2.26
CA GLY A 43 -24.47 4.96 -0.86
C GLY A 43 -24.31 3.47 -0.59
N THR A 44 -24.04 2.65 -1.61
CA THR A 44 -23.80 1.20 -1.45
C THR A 44 -22.44 0.79 -1.99
N THR A 45 -22.07 -0.45 -1.66
CA THR A 45 -20.91 -1.13 -2.22
C THR A 45 -21.33 -2.38 -2.97
N GLU A 46 -20.52 -2.75 -3.97
CA GLU A 46 -20.64 -4.03 -4.69
C GLU A 46 -19.29 -4.74 -4.64
N VAL A 47 -19.32 -6.02 -4.29
CA VAL A 47 -18.16 -6.92 -4.33
C VAL A 47 -18.13 -7.60 -5.69
N VAL A 48 -17.06 -7.41 -6.44
CA VAL A 48 -16.92 -7.93 -7.80
C VAL A 48 -15.74 -8.90 -7.85
N PRO A 49 -16.00 -10.22 -7.86
CA PRO A 49 -14.95 -11.20 -8.11
C PRO A 49 -14.33 -11.00 -9.49
N LEU A 50 -13.02 -11.00 -9.57
CA LEU A 50 -12.25 -10.86 -10.79
C LEU A 50 -11.49 -12.17 -11.11
N PRO A 51 -11.25 -12.46 -12.40
CA PRO A 51 -10.40 -13.57 -12.75
C PRO A 51 -8.98 -13.35 -12.24
N ARG A 52 -8.35 -14.43 -11.85
CA ARG A 52 -6.96 -14.45 -11.38
C ARG A 52 -6.01 -13.90 -12.44
N MET A 53 -5.16 -12.97 -12.04
CA MET A 53 -4.19 -12.29 -12.91
C MET A 53 -2.77 -12.35 -12.32
N ASP A 54 -2.46 -13.42 -11.60
CA ASP A 54 -1.18 -13.56 -10.90
C ASP A 54 0.00 -13.36 -11.87
N ILE A 55 0.99 -12.69 -11.36
CA ILE A 55 2.28 -12.50 -12.00
C ILE A 55 3.32 -13.16 -11.10
N ASP A 56 4.19 -13.96 -11.68
CA ASP A 56 5.32 -14.60 -11.03
C ASP A 56 6.58 -14.27 -11.84
N GLY A 57 7.57 -13.68 -11.18
CA GLY A 57 8.84 -13.30 -11.77
C GLY A 57 8.88 -11.91 -12.43
N SER A 58 10.05 -11.61 -13.00
CA SER A 58 10.34 -10.35 -13.67
C SER A 58 10.10 -10.44 -15.18
N GLY A 59 9.34 -9.49 -15.74
CA GLY A 59 9.02 -9.47 -17.18
C GLY A 59 7.90 -8.50 -17.53
N ILE A 60 7.43 -8.60 -18.77
CA ILE A 60 6.26 -7.84 -19.26
C ILE A 60 5.12 -8.84 -19.49
N PHE A 61 3.95 -8.51 -18.92
CA PHE A 61 2.80 -9.40 -18.86
C PHE A 61 1.51 -8.69 -19.29
N ASP A 62 0.59 -9.47 -19.87
CA ASP A 62 -0.79 -9.03 -20.18
C ASP A 62 -1.71 -9.35 -18.98
N ARG A 63 -1.46 -8.75 -17.83
CA ARG A 63 -2.07 -9.14 -16.56
C ARG A 63 -2.66 -7.96 -15.79
N SER A 64 -3.41 -7.11 -16.49
CA SER A 64 -4.13 -6.02 -15.83
C SER A 64 -5.59 -5.96 -16.23
N ILE A 65 -6.40 -5.35 -15.35
CA ILE A 65 -7.82 -5.07 -15.59
C ILE A 65 -8.06 -3.56 -15.45
N LYS A 66 -8.60 -2.97 -16.50
CA LYS A 66 -9.05 -1.57 -16.47
C LYS A 66 -10.50 -1.51 -16.02
N ILE A 67 -10.74 -0.73 -14.97
CA ILE A 67 -12.07 -0.42 -14.43
C ILE A 67 -12.48 0.96 -14.91
N THR A 68 -13.66 1.08 -15.47
CA THR A 68 -14.21 2.35 -15.97
C THR A 68 -15.60 2.56 -15.43
N SER A 69 -15.88 3.75 -14.90
CA SER A 69 -17.19 4.13 -14.40
C SER A 69 -17.73 5.38 -15.09
N ASN A 70 -19.04 5.46 -15.28
CA ASN A 70 -19.70 6.66 -15.80
C ASN A 70 -19.90 7.76 -14.76
N ARG A 71 -19.57 7.50 -13.50
CA ARG A 71 -19.61 8.41 -12.34
C ARG A 71 -18.45 8.15 -11.41
N PRO A 72 -18.06 9.11 -10.54
CA PRO A 72 -17.05 8.86 -9.51
C PRO A 72 -17.44 7.69 -8.61
N VAL A 73 -16.50 6.77 -8.43
CA VAL A 73 -16.58 5.62 -7.52
C VAL A 73 -15.29 5.51 -6.74
N VAL A 74 -15.33 4.84 -5.60
CA VAL A 74 -14.15 4.42 -4.84
C VAL A 74 -13.97 2.94 -5.09
N VAL A 75 -12.75 2.51 -5.35
CA VAL A 75 -12.45 1.12 -5.67
C VAL A 75 -11.28 0.64 -4.82
N TYR A 76 -11.47 -0.49 -4.13
CA TYR A 76 -10.42 -1.21 -3.42
C TYR A 76 -10.16 -2.52 -4.14
N GLN A 77 -8.89 -2.83 -4.38
CA GLN A 77 -8.43 -4.14 -4.83
C GLN A 77 -8.26 -5.02 -3.59
N TYR A 78 -8.62 -6.30 -3.70
CA TYR A 78 -8.39 -7.33 -2.69
C TYR A 78 -7.68 -8.51 -3.32
N ASN A 79 -6.62 -8.95 -2.68
CA ASN A 79 -5.75 -10.03 -3.15
C ASN A 79 -5.42 -11.00 -1.99
N PRO A 80 -6.25 -12.04 -1.74
CA PRO A 80 -7.55 -12.34 -2.36
C PRO A 80 -8.75 -11.65 -1.70
N LEU A 81 -9.97 -11.91 -2.24
CA LEU A 81 -11.25 -11.49 -1.65
C LEU A 81 -11.74 -12.39 -0.51
N ASP A 82 -11.29 -13.61 -0.45
CA ASP A 82 -11.81 -14.64 0.47
C ASP A 82 -10.73 -15.04 1.47
N PHE A 83 -10.83 -14.45 2.66
CA PHE A 83 -9.94 -14.69 3.79
C PHE A 83 -10.09 -16.06 4.43
N GLN A 84 -11.17 -16.79 4.17
CA GLN A 84 -11.43 -18.10 4.80
C GLN A 84 -10.64 -19.22 4.12
N SER A 85 -10.11 -18.99 2.93
CA SER A 85 -9.44 -20.00 2.12
C SER A 85 -7.94 -19.79 1.96
N THR A 86 -7.41 -18.66 2.40
CA THR A 86 -5.98 -18.31 2.33
C THR A 86 -5.49 -17.81 3.68
N PHE A 87 -4.18 -17.95 3.93
CA PHE A 87 -3.54 -17.44 5.15
C PHE A 87 -3.04 -16.00 4.97
N SER A 88 -3.23 -15.42 3.79
CA SER A 88 -2.64 -14.16 3.39
C SER A 88 -3.61 -13.38 2.52
N ASP A 89 -3.83 -12.11 2.83
CA ASP A 89 -4.67 -11.19 2.08
C ASP A 89 -4.23 -9.74 2.29
N ASP A 90 -4.33 -8.94 1.26
CA ASP A 90 -4.10 -7.50 1.35
C ASP A 90 -5.08 -6.71 0.50
N SER A 91 -5.23 -5.44 0.83
CA SER A 91 -6.13 -4.53 0.12
C SER A 91 -5.46 -3.20 -0.17
N SER A 92 -5.65 -2.70 -1.39
CA SER A 92 -5.11 -1.41 -1.82
C SER A 92 -6.22 -0.51 -2.38
N LEU A 93 -6.22 0.77 -1.98
CA LEU A 93 -7.08 1.79 -2.58
C LEU A 93 -6.57 2.14 -3.97
N LEU A 94 -7.40 1.91 -5.00
CA LEU A 94 -7.04 2.23 -6.38
C LEU A 94 -7.15 3.73 -6.66
N ILE A 95 -6.03 4.31 -7.11
CA ILE A 95 -5.92 5.73 -7.47
C ILE A 95 -6.49 5.92 -8.88
N PRO A 96 -7.43 6.87 -9.09
CA PRO A 96 -7.97 7.15 -10.41
C PRO A 96 -6.88 7.52 -11.43
N ALA A 97 -7.03 7.06 -12.68
CA ALA A 97 -6.02 7.24 -13.73
C ALA A 97 -5.66 8.71 -14.00
N GLU A 98 -6.58 9.64 -13.74
CA GLU A 98 -6.36 11.08 -13.87
C GLU A 98 -5.43 11.65 -12.80
N MET A 99 -5.29 10.96 -11.66
CA MET A 99 -4.45 11.37 -10.52
C MET A 99 -3.05 10.73 -10.54
N LEU A 100 -2.82 9.81 -11.48
CA LEU A 100 -1.52 9.17 -11.67
C LEU A 100 -0.49 10.14 -12.22
N GLY A 101 0.78 9.84 -11.99
CA GLY A 101 1.94 10.57 -12.49
C GLY A 101 2.82 9.69 -13.38
N ASN A 102 4.02 10.17 -13.60
CA ASN A 102 5.01 9.52 -14.43
C ASN A 102 6.38 9.38 -13.74
N GLU A 103 6.45 9.67 -12.45
CA GLU A 103 7.66 9.53 -11.64
C GLU A 103 7.32 8.99 -10.25
N TYR A 104 8.05 7.93 -9.84
CA TYR A 104 7.84 7.22 -8.57
C TYR A 104 9.17 6.75 -8.00
N PHE A 105 9.23 6.63 -6.67
CA PHE A 105 10.23 5.85 -5.97
C PHE A 105 9.55 4.71 -5.22
N ILE A 106 10.19 3.54 -5.22
CA ILE A 106 9.64 2.31 -4.69
C ILE A 106 10.03 2.13 -3.22
N ILE A 107 9.11 1.60 -2.44
CA ILE A 107 9.35 1.02 -1.11
C ILE A 107 8.88 -0.43 -1.18
N THR A 108 9.75 -1.37 -0.86
CA THR A 108 9.43 -2.78 -0.67
C THR A 108 9.94 -3.23 0.70
N LEU A 109 9.96 -4.52 0.94
CA LEU A 109 10.71 -5.14 2.03
C LEU A 109 11.81 -6.04 1.47
N PRO A 110 12.85 -6.32 2.28
CA PRO A 110 13.94 -7.19 1.85
C PRO A 110 13.44 -8.60 1.50
N THR A 111 13.86 -9.11 0.34
CA THR A 111 13.58 -10.47 -0.10
C THR A 111 14.01 -11.51 0.94
N SER A 112 13.16 -12.49 1.21
CA SER A 112 13.49 -13.66 2.02
C SER A 112 14.15 -14.72 1.11
N PRO A 113 15.50 -14.86 1.12
CA PRO A 113 16.23 -15.65 0.14
C PRO A 113 16.26 -17.14 0.52
N LEU A 114 15.10 -17.77 0.62
CA LEU A 114 14.93 -19.17 1.09
C LEU A 114 15.61 -20.18 0.16
N GLU A 115 15.62 -19.94 -1.14
CA GLU A 115 16.31 -20.77 -2.14
C GLU A 115 17.83 -20.85 -1.90
N ALA A 116 18.42 -19.77 -1.39
CA ALA A 116 19.83 -19.71 -1.08
C ALA A 116 20.20 -20.43 0.23
N MET A 117 19.21 -20.91 1.00
CA MET A 117 19.41 -21.65 2.25
C MET A 117 19.53 -23.15 1.97
N PRO A 118 20.69 -23.79 2.24
CA PRO A 118 20.97 -25.19 1.82
C PRO A 118 20.00 -26.25 2.40
N MET A 119 19.24 -25.93 3.41
CA MET A 119 18.35 -26.86 4.11
C MET A 119 16.86 -26.54 3.90
N MET A 120 16.51 -25.43 3.26
CA MET A 120 15.15 -25.03 2.95
C MET A 120 14.89 -25.27 1.45
N ALA A 121 14.07 -26.27 1.13
CA ALA A 121 13.61 -26.52 -0.24
C ALA A 121 12.31 -25.71 -0.49
N MET A 122 12.35 -24.40 -0.23
CA MET A 122 11.23 -23.48 -0.41
C MET A 122 11.62 -22.38 -1.38
N PRO A 123 10.69 -21.89 -2.22
CA PRO A 123 10.94 -20.71 -3.05
C PRO A 123 11.24 -19.50 -2.16
N SER A 124 12.06 -18.59 -2.67
CA SER A 124 12.26 -17.30 -2.04
C SER A 124 10.96 -16.50 -2.04
N GLN A 125 10.83 -15.56 -1.12
CA GLN A 125 9.72 -14.63 -1.08
C GLN A 125 10.27 -13.24 -1.41
N HIS A 126 9.75 -12.64 -2.45
CA HIS A 126 10.36 -11.49 -3.10
C HIS A 126 9.69 -10.17 -2.70
N GLY A 127 10.51 -9.14 -2.48
CA GLY A 127 10.07 -7.77 -2.64
C GLY A 127 9.91 -7.47 -4.13
N TYR A 128 8.80 -6.86 -4.54
CA TYR A 128 8.50 -6.62 -5.94
C TYR A 128 7.85 -5.26 -6.18
N PHE A 129 7.85 -4.82 -7.44
CA PHE A 129 6.96 -3.75 -7.90
C PHE A 129 6.45 -4.03 -9.30
N THR A 130 5.28 -3.48 -9.61
CA THR A 130 4.67 -3.55 -10.92
C THR A 130 4.36 -2.15 -11.47
N VAL A 131 4.46 -2.01 -12.78
CA VAL A 131 4.15 -0.77 -13.51
C VAL A 131 3.15 -1.07 -14.60
N VAL A 132 1.98 -0.44 -14.55
CA VAL A 132 0.93 -0.60 -15.57
C VAL A 132 0.90 0.62 -16.49
N ALA A 133 1.02 0.39 -17.80
CA ALA A 133 0.83 1.45 -18.80
C ALA A 133 -0.66 1.76 -18.97
N VAL A 134 -1.11 2.95 -18.54
CA VAL A 134 -2.54 3.29 -18.51
C VAL A 134 -3.02 4.08 -19.73
N GLU A 135 -2.11 4.68 -20.51
CA GLU A 135 -2.45 5.51 -21.66
C GLU A 135 -2.29 4.77 -22.99
N GLU A 136 -3.03 5.19 -24.02
CA GLU A 136 -3.00 4.61 -25.36
C GLU A 136 -1.60 4.68 -26.01
N GLY A 137 -1.30 3.68 -26.84
CA GLY A 137 -0.03 3.52 -27.54
C GLY A 137 1.09 3.01 -26.62
N THR A 138 2.33 3.16 -27.04
CA THR A 138 3.50 2.70 -26.28
C THR A 138 3.88 3.72 -25.21
N THR A 139 4.16 3.23 -24.01
CA THR A 139 4.74 4.00 -22.89
C THR A 139 6.17 3.53 -22.69
N THR A 140 7.10 4.45 -22.65
CA THR A 140 8.51 4.17 -22.31
C THR A 140 8.68 4.32 -20.81
N VAL A 141 9.08 3.23 -20.15
CA VAL A 141 9.35 3.19 -18.70
C VAL A 141 10.85 3.00 -18.50
N THR A 142 11.46 3.90 -17.76
CA THR A 142 12.87 3.82 -17.36
C THR A 142 12.97 3.55 -15.88
N THR A 143 13.67 2.47 -15.50
CA THR A 143 13.90 2.10 -14.10
C THR A 143 15.38 2.20 -13.76
N THR A 144 15.72 2.81 -12.63
CA THR A 144 17.06 2.73 -12.02
C THR A 144 16.94 1.90 -10.76
N LEU A 145 17.51 0.70 -10.79
CA LEU A 145 17.27 -0.35 -9.80
C LEU A 145 18.12 -0.15 -8.53
N ALA A 146 17.50 -0.23 -7.36
CA ALA A 146 18.20 -0.27 -6.08
C ALA A 146 18.79 -1.66 -5.80
N ALA A 147 18.15 -2.72 -6.29
CA ALA A 147 18.56 -4.11 -6.10
C ALA A 147 18.67 -4.87 -7.42
N LYS A 148 19.31 -6.04 -7.36
CA LYS A 148 19.36 -6.98 -8.48
C LYS A 148 18.02 -7.69 -8.61
N CYS A 149 17.51 -7.80 -9.85
CA CYS A 149 16.38 -8.63 -10.21
C CYS A 149 16.83 -9.83 -11.04
N GLU A 150 16.11 -10.94 -10.94
CA GLU A 150 16.30 -12.09 -11.81
C GLU A 150 15.33 -11.99 -13.01
N PRO A 151 15.80 -12.07 -14.25
CA PRO A 151 14.90 -12.13 -15.38
C PRO A 151 14.20 -13.49 -15.42
N THR A 152 12.92 -13.50 -15.75
CA THR A 152 12.12 -14.74 -15.88
C THR A 152 12.56 -15.58 -17.08
N VAL A 153 13.20 -14.97 -18.09
CA VAL A 153 13.63 -15.64 -19.32
C VAL A 153 15.15 -15.75 -19.34
N GLU A 154 15.66 -16.99 -19.48
CA GLU A 154 17.09 -17.24 -19.62
C GLU A 154 17.64 -16.56 -20.89
N GLY A 155 18.70 -15.74 -20.71
CA GLY A 155 19.35 -15.00 -21.78
C GLY A 155 18.98 -13.50 -21.88
N GLU A 156 18.01 -13.05 -21.12
CA GLU A 156 17.71 -11.62 -20.98
C GLU A 156 18.85 -10.88 -20.23
N PRO A 157 18.99 -9.56 -20.42
CA PRO A 157 19.99 -8.77 -19.71
C PRO A 157 19.81 -8.88 -18.21
N LYS A 158 20.88 -9.11 -17.49
CA LYS A 158 20.86 -9.09 -16.02
C LYS A 158 20.51 -7.69 -15.51
N LEU A 159 19.50 -7.65 -14.67
CA LEU A 159 19.02 -6.43 -14.03
C LEU A 159 19.80 -6.23 -12.71
N GLU A 160 20.97 -5.61 -12.82
CA GLU A 160 21.89 -5.45 -11.68
C GLU A 160 21.53 -4.21 -10.85
N SER A 161 21.85 -4.24 -9.56
CA SER A 161 21.74 -3.08 -8.67
C SER A 161 22.51 -1.88 -9.22
N GLY A 162 21.90 -0.69 -9.17
CA GLY A 162 22.45 0.57 -9.70
C GLY A 162 22.35 0.69 -11.22
N SER A 163 21.86 -0.32 -11.94
CA SER A 163 21.69 -0.24 -13.40
C SER A 163 20.39 0.45 -13.79
N THR A 164 20.40 1.07 -14.98
CA THR A 164 19.23 1.72 -15.56
C THR A 164 18.78 0.94 -16.80
N HIS A 165 17.47 0.64 -16.86
CA HIS A 165 16.86 -0.12 -17.95
C HIS A 165 15.65 0.62 -18.50
N GLU A 166 15.43 0.46 -19.82
CA GLU A 166 14.29 1.02 -20.52
C GLU A 166 13.38 -0.12 -21.01
N PHE A 167 12.09 0.00 -20.75
CA PHE A 167 11.06 -0.95 -21.16
C PHE A 167 10.00 -0.23 -21.98
N GLN A 168 9.46 -0.94 -22.98
CA GLN A 168 8.38 -0.44 -23.83
C GLN A 168 7.11 -1.22 -23.52
N LEU A 169 6.10 -0.54 -23.01
CA LEU A 169 4.82 -1.15 -22.63
C LEU A 169 3.70 -0.64 -23.54
N LEU A 170 2.90 -1.52 -24.07
CA LEU A 170 1.61 -1.16 -24.68
C LEU A 170 0.59 -0.88 -23.58
N GLN A 171 -0.50 -0.19 -23.92
CA GLN A 171 -1.57 0.08 -22.97
C GLN A 171 -2.09 -1.22 -22.34
N LEU A 172 -2.20 -1.25 -21.00
CA LEU A 172 -2.59 -2.37 -20.15
C LEU A 172 -1.54 -3.49 -20.03
N GLU A 173 -0.37 -3.39 -20.64
CA GLU A 173 0.75 -4.25 -20.27
C GLU A 173 1.31 -3.83 -18.90
N VAL A 174 1.84 -4.83 -18.20
CA VAL A 174 2.42 -4.72 -16.85
C VAL A 174 3.88 -5.11 -16.91
N LEU A 175 4.77 -4.22 -16.50
CA LEU A 175 6.13 -4.58 -16.13
C LEU A 175 6.11 -5.04 -14.67
N SER A 176 6.58 -6.26 -14.39
CA SER A 176 6.87 -6.73 -13.05
C SER A 176 8.36 -6.90 -12.86
N LEU A 177 8.89 -6.47 -11.72
CA LEU A 177 10.29 -6.69 -11.34
C LEU A 177 10.35 -7.16 -9.88
N GLU A 178 10.94 -8.34 -9.68
CA GLU A 178 11.14 -8.99 -8.39
C GLU A 178 12.62 -8.96 -8.00
N ALA A 179 12.90 -8.65 -6.74
CA ALA A 179 14.25 -8.67 -6.21
C ALA A 179 14.78 -10.10 -6.14
N SER A 180 16.05 -10.33 -6.51
CA SER A 180 16.63 -11.67 -6.57
C SER A 180 16.70 -12.35 -5.21
N GLY A 181 16.23 -13.61 -5.14
CA GLY A 181 16.36 -14.51 -3.99
C GLY A 181 17.60 -15.41 -4.01
N ALA A 182 18.42 -15.34 -5.06
CA ALA A 182 19.52 -16.27 -5.30
C ALA A 182 20.72 -16.14 -4.36
N SER A 183 20.74 -15.18 -3.44
CA SER A 183 21.89 -14.92 -2.54
C SER A 183 21.46 -14.54 -1.13
N LEU A 184 22.14 -15.11 -0.14
CA LEU A 184 21.98 -14.73 1.27
C LEU A 184 22.62 -13.37 1.57
N PHE A 185 23.61 -12.93 0.80
CA PHE A 185 24.33 -11.68 1.02
C PHE A 185 24.86 -11.09 -0.30
N PRO A 186 24.61 -9.82 -0.59
CA PRO A 186 23.61 -8.98 0.12
C PRO A 186 22.20 -9.47 -0.13
N ILE A 187 21.33 -9.35 0.87
CA ILE A 187 19.88 -9.49 0.69
C ILE A 187 19.42 -8.37 -0.24
N GLN A 188 18.55 -8.67 -1.18
CA GLN A 188 18.08 -7.73 -2.17
C GLN A 188 16.81 -7.02 -1.65
N ASP A 189 16.73 -5.70 -1.86
CA ASP A 189 15.61 -4.86 -1.51
C ASP A 189 15.46 -3.77 -2.59
N LEU A 190 14.30 -3.71 -3.22
CA LEU A 190 14.01 -2.75 -4.29
C LEU A 190 13.68 -1.34 -3.77
N THR A 191 13.63 -1.14 -2.45
CA THR A 191 13.45 0.18 -1.84
C THR A 191 14.49 1.16 -2.35
N GLY A 192 14.04 2.32 -2.87
CA GLY A 192 14.90 3.31 -3.51
C GLY A 192 14.97 3.20 -5.03
N THR A 193 14.41 2.16 -5.65
CA THR A 193 14.29 2.07 -7.11
C THR A 193 13.52 3.26 -7.64
N HIS A 194 14.08 3.92 -8.67
CA HIS A 194 13.48 5.07 -9.33
C HIS A 194 12.84 4.66 -10.64
N VAL A 195 11.57 5.02 -10.82
CA VAL A 195 10.76 4.72 -12.01
C VAL A 195 10.31 6.02 -12.64
N ILE A 196 10.63 6.22 -13.90
CA ILE A 196 10.18 7.37 -14.72
C ILE A 196 9.55 6.85 -16.01
N ALA A 197 8.49 7.50 -16.46
CA ALA A 197 7.87 7.18 -17.75
C ALA A 197 7.60 8.45 -18.57
N ASP A 198 7.44 8.29 -19.88
CA ASP A 198 7.07 9.39 -20.78
C ASP A 198 5.56 9.70 -20.74
N LYS A 199 4.76 8.81 -20.12
CA LYS A 199 3.30 8.94 -19.89
C LYS A 199 2.96 8.57 -18.46
N ARG A 200 1.69 8.80 -18.06
CA ARG A 200 1.20 8.36 -16.75
C ARG A 200 1.19 6.84 -16.66
N ILE A 201 1.59 6.35 -15.50
CA ILE A 201 1.63 4.94 -15.14
C ILE A 201 0.98 4.71 -13.78
N ALA A 202 0.40 3.55 -13.55
CA ALA A 202 0.09 3.08 -12.21
C ALA A 202 1.25 2.22 -11.70
N VAL A 203 1.62 2.40 -10.44
CA VAL A 203 2.71 1.67 -9.80
C VAL A 203 2.20 1.04 -8.52
N PHE A 204 2.41 -0.26 -8.36
CA PHE A 204 2.15 -1.01 -7.14
C PHE A 204 3.47 -1.59 -6.65
N ALA A 205 3.63 -1.71 -5.35
CA ALA A 205 4.80 -2.38 -4.80
C ALA A 205 4.48 -3.02 -3.45
N GLY A 206 5.23 -4.06 -3.11
CA GLY A 206 5.01 -4.81 -1.91
C GLY A 206 5.99 -5.95 -1.72
N HIS A 207 5.53 -7.01 -1.07
CA HIS A 207 6.29 -8.22 -0.80
C HIS A 207 5.36 -9.44 -0.83
N GLU A 208 5.82 -10.55 -1.40
CA GLU A 208 5.00 -11.77 -1.56
C GLU A 208 4.53 -12.35 -0.23
N GLU A 209 5.44 -12.44 0.76
CA GLU A 209 5.16 -12.87 2.14
C GLU A 209 6.13 -12.16 3.09
N ALA A 210 5.72 -11.06 3.70
CA ALA A 210 6.53 -10.26 4.58
C ALA A 210 6.35 -10.66 6.05
N VAL A 211 7.46 -10.81 6.77
CA VAL A 211 7.47 -10.78 8.24
C VAL A 211 8.02 -9.42 8.66
N VAL A 212 7.26 -8.70 9.47
CA VAL A 212 7.64 -7.37 9.96
C VAL A 212 7.82 -7.41 11.47
N GLU A 213 9.07 -7.30 11.89
CA GLU A 213 9.48 -7.32 13.29
C GLU A 213 10.47 -6.19 13.60
N ASP A 214 10.41 -5.66 14.82
CA ASP A 214 11.44 -4.74 15.29
C ASP A 214 12.75 -5.52 15.48
N PRO A 215 13.84 -5.19 14.76
CA PRO A 215 15.12 -5.91 14.86
C PRO A 215 15.78 -5.83 16.26
N ASP A 216 15.40 -4.83 17.06
CA ASP A 216 15.82 -4.68 18.45
C ASP A 216 14.80 -5.27 19.46
N GLY A 217 13.69 -5.80 18.95
CA GLY A 217 12.61 -6.39 19.72
C GLY A 217 12.85 -7.81 20.20
N VAL A 218 11.80 -8.44 20.68
CA VAL A 218 11.82 -9.86 21.07
C VAL A 218 11.60 -10.68 19.80
N GLY A 219 12.68 -11.23 19.26
CA GLY A 219 12.71 -11.92 17.96
C GLY A 219 11.80 -13.14 17.82
N ASP A 220 11.76 -13.72 16.62
CA ASP A 220 10.95 -14.85 16.17
C ASP A 220 9.44 -14.56 16.11
N CYS A 221 9.06 -13.37 15.65
CA CYS A 221 7.66 -13.09 15.34
C CYS A 221 7.18 -13.92 14.13
N CYS A 222 6.06 -14.62 14.24
CA CYS A 222 5.27 -15.00 13.08
C CYS A 222 4.25 -13.90 12.83
N CYS A 223 3.44 -13.82 11.86
CA CYS A 223 3.33 -14.67 10.71
C CYS A 223 3.59 -13.78 9.48
N ALA A 224 3.87 -14.41 8.36
CA ALA A 224 4.11 -13.70 7.12
C ALA A 224 2.79 -13.32 6.43
N GLU A 225 2.78 -12.19 5.73
CA GLU A 225 1.63 -11.68 4.97
C GLU A 225 2.05 -11.15 3.62
N HIS A 226 1.21 -11.34 2.60
CA HIS A 226 1.29 -10.57 1.37
C HIS A 226 1.00 -9.11 1.66
N ILE A 227 1.83 -8.20 1.16
CA ILE A 227 1.58 -6.76 1.26
C ILE A 227 1.71 -6.12 -0.11
N GLU A 228 0.74 -5.29 -0.50
CA GLU A 228 0.77 -4.52 -1.74
C GLU A 228 0.02 -3.21 -1.59
N GLU A 229 0.63 -2.11 -2.04
CA GLU A 229 -0.03 -0.81 -2.13
C GLU A 229 0.17 -0.13 -3.47
N GLN A 230 -0.83 0.62 -3.92
CA GLN A 230 -0.68 1.53 -5.04
C GLN A 230 0.02 2.81 -4.60
N PHE A 231 1.14 3.13 -5.25
CA PHE A 231 2.01 4.24 -4.86
C PHE A 231 1.52 5.59 -5.39
N PHE A 232 1.73 6.62 -4.59
CA PHE A 232 1.51 8.00 -4.99
C PHE A 232 2.67 8.53 -5.84
N PRO A 233 2.41 9.22 -6.98
CA PRO A 233 3.46 9.83 -7.78
C PRO A 233 4.20 10.94 -7.01
N VAL A 234 5.49 11.12 -7.30
CA VAL A 234 6.36 12.14 -6.66
C VAL A 234 5.72 13.53 -6.65
N ALA A 235 4.97 13.88 -7.71
CA ALA A 235 4.29 15.17 -7.82
C ALA A 235 3.22 15.43 -6.73
N THR A 236 2.77 14.40 -6.02
CA THR A 236 1.79 14.50 -4.94
C THR A 236 2.40 14.50 -3.54
N TRP A 237 3.71 14.23 -3.43
CA TRP A 237 4.41 14.19 -2.15
C TRP A 237 4.44 15.59 -1.49
N SER A 238 4.55 15.59 -0.18
CA SER A 238 4.55 16.84 0.60
C SER A 238 5.67 16.84 1.65
N THR A 239 5.70 17.88 2.45
CA THR A 239 6.74 18.08 3.48
C THR A 239 6.24 17.84 4.89
N HIS A 240 4.93 17.60 5.11
CA HIS A 240 4.35 17.44 6.44
C HIS A 240 3.34 16.29 6.48
N TYR A 241 3.53 15.39 7.45
CA TYR A 241 2.63 14.26 7.68
C TYR A 241 2.36 14.09 9.18
N HIS A 242 1.17 13.59 9.49
CA HIS A 242 0.81 13.08 10.81
C HIS A 242 0.99 11.56 10.78
N CYS A 243 1.99 11.06 11.48
CA CYS A 243 2.30 9.64 11.58
C CYS A 243 1.63 9.09 12.84
N VAL A 244 0.39 8.64 12.70
CA VAL A 244 -0.37 8.06 13.80
C VAL A 244 -0.21 6.55 13.77
N LYS A 245 0.37 5.98 14.85
CA LYS A 245 0.47 4.54 15.02
C LYS A 245 -0.91 3.89 14.88
N ALA A 246 -1.00 2.73 14.26
CA ALA A 246 -2.23 1.94 14.26
C ALA A 246 -2.68 1.62 15.70
N ARG A 247 -3.97 1.34 15.90
CA ARG A 247 -4.48 0.96 17.23
C ARG A 247 -3.62 -0.15 17.83
N SER A 248 -3.27 -0.03 19.10
CA SER A 248 -2.39 -1.00 19.74
C SER A 248 -3.07 -2.37 19.90
N ARG A 249 -2.33 -3.41 19.58
CA ARG A 249 -2.64 -4.84 19.75
C ARG A 249 -1.94 -5.43 20.99
N GLY A 250 -1.59 -4.58 21.96
CA GLY A 250 -0.87 -4.96 23.17
C GLY A 250 0.66 -5.01 22.98
N ALA A 251 1.39 -4.50 23.98
CA ALA A 251 2.84 -4.38 23.89
C ALA A 251 3.55 -5.76 23.85
N PRO A 252 4.67 -5.89 23.11
CA PRO A 252 5.34 -4.87 22.31
C PRO A 252 4.72 -4.76 20.90
N ASP A 253 3.98 -3.73 20.61
CA ASP A 253 3.34 -3.50 19.31
C ASP A 253 3.87 -2.17 18.75
N VAL A 254 4.73 -2.24 17.75
CA VAL A 254 5.32 -1.10 17.06
C VAL A 254 4.93 -1.12 15.59
N ASP A 255 4.86 0.06 14.96
CA ASP A 255 4.79 0.14 13.52
C ASP A 255 6.17 0.47 12.95
N MET A 256 6.48 -0.11 11.80
CA MET A 256 7.63 0.26 10.99
C MET A 256 7.25 1.48 10.14
N TRP A 257 8.08 2.52 10.19
CA TRP A 257 7.92 3.71 9.38
C TRP A 257 9.08 3.86 8.42
N VAL A 258 8.77 3.98 7.12
CA VAL A 258 9.74 4.23 6.07
C VAL A 258 9.53 5.63 5.52
N VAL A 259 10.55 6.47 5.60
CA VAL A 259 10.55 7.85 5.09
C VAL A 259 11.48 7.93 3.90
N GLN A 260 10.97 8.32 2.74
CA GLN A 260 11.74 8.36 1.50
C GLN A 260 11.77 9.76 0.89
N ALA A 261 12.94 10.22 0.45
CA ALA A 261 13.14 11.54 -0.11
C ALA A 261 12.94 11.58 -1.63
N SER A 262 12.23 12.62 -2.12
CA SER A 262 12.17 12.93 -3.55
C SER A 262 13.46 13.58 -4.07
N GLN A 263 14.24 14.22 -3.18
CA GLN A 263 15.42 15.00 -3.54
C GLN A 263 16.52 14.86 -2.51
N GLY A 264 17.75 14.87 -2.97
CA GLY A 264 18.93 14.85 -2.08
C GLY A 264 19.07 16.08 -1.19
N GLY A 265 19.67 15.88 -0.01
CA GLY A 265 19.83 16.91 1.02
C GLY A 265 18.51 17.25 1.73
N THR A 266 17.57 16.31 1.81
CA THR A 266 16.32 16.45 2.55
C THR A 266 16.59 16.24 4.04
N VAL A 267 16.30 17.26 4.86
CA VAL A 267 16.42 17.21 6.32
C VAL A 267 15.07 16.85 6.92
N ILE A 268 15.07 15.88 7.83
CA ILE A 268 13.88 15.38 8.53
C ILE A 268 13.82 15.93 9.95
N THR A 269 12.65 16.35 10.38
CA THR A 269 12.34 16.74 11.76
C THR A 269 11.10 16.00 12.25
N THR A 270 11.06 15.65 13.54
CA THR A 270 9.88 14.99 14.13
C THR A 270 9.51 15.61 15.47
N GLU A 271 8.22 15.55 15.82
CA GLU A 271 7.69 15.98 17.11
C GLU A 271 6.71 14.90 17.64
N PRO A 272 7.00 14.24 18.78
CA PRO A 272 8.25 14.31 19.54
C PRO A 272 9.47 13.87 18.71
N PRO A 273 10.69 14.19 19.16
CA PRO A 273 11.91 13.72 18.47
C PRO A 273 11.99 12.20 18.45
N ILE A 274 11.89 11.59 17.26
CA ILE A 274 12.04 10.14 17.06
C ILE A 274 13.51 9.82 16.76
N PRO A 275 14.16 8.98 17.57
CA PRO A 275 15.51 8.50 17.28
C PRO A 275 15.58 7.84 15.90
N GLY A 276 16.62 8.15 15.13
CA GLY A 276 16.79 7.65 13.77
C GLY A 276 16.06 8.46 12.66
N LEU A 277 15.13 9.35 13.01
CA LEU A 277 14.51 10.30 12.08
C LEU A 277 14.88 11.74 12.36
N ASN A 278 14.70 12.20 13.60
CA ASN A 278 14.84 13.61 13.93
C ASN A 278 16.26 14.15 13.73
N GLY A 279 16.39 15.17 12.90
CA GLY A 279 17.68 15.79 12.55
C GLY A 279 18.49 15.04 11.51
N MET A 280 17.97 13.95 10.95
CA MET A 280 18.63 13.17 9.90
C MET A 280 18.53 13.87 8.54
N THR A 281 19.48 13.54 7.66
CA THR A 281 19.53 14.04 6.28
C THR A 281 19.59 12.89 5.31
N LEU A 282 18.64 12.86 4.37
CA LEU A 282 18.63 11.98 3.20
C LEU A 282 19.46 12.63 2.08
N GLY A 283 20.56 11.98 1.68
CA GLY A 283 21.61 12.57 0.84
C GLY A 283 21.26 12.64 -0.64
N SER A 284 20.47 11.63 -1.12
CA SER A 284 20.11 11.46 -2.53
C SER A 284 18.60 11.29 -2.72
N PRO A 285 18.06 11.53 -3.94
CA PRO A 285 16.71 11.08 -4.25
C PRO A 285 16.57 9.58 -4.08
N GLY A 286 15.44 9.11 -3.53
CA GLY A 286 15.19 7.70 -3.24
C GLY A 286 15.80 7.17 -1.95
N ASP A 287 16.73 7.92 -1.30
CA ASP A 287 17.24 7.53 0.03
C ASP A 287 16.10 7.40 1.03
N THR A 288 16.23 6.45 1.96
CA THR A 288 15.24 6.15 2.99
C THR A 288 15.81 6.19 4.40
N LEU A 289 14.93 6.42 5.36
CA LEU A 289 15.14 6.17 6.79
C LEU A 289 14.03 5.25 7.26
N THR A 290 14.40 4.23 8.05
CA THR A 290 13.45 3.28 8.64
C THR A 290 13.57 3.30 10.15
N VAL A 291 12.43 3.37 10.84
CA VAL A 291 12.35 3.27 12.30
C VAL A 291 11.17 2.41 12.72
N TYR A 292 11.27 1.82 13.88
CA TYR A 292 10.21 1.08 14.56
C TYR A 292 9.84 1.82 15.82
N THR A 293 8.54 2.15 15.99
CA THR A 293 8.10 2.92 17.16
C THR A 293 6.62 2.68 17.50
N ALA A 294 6.32 2.69 18.80
CA ALA A 294 4.96 2.72 19.31
C ALA A 294 4.41 4.16 19.45
N GLU A 295 5.23 5.17 19.19
CA GLU A 295 4.85 6.57 19.32
C GLU A 295 4.17 7.10 18.05
N SER A 296 3.10 7.87 18.22
CA SER A 296 2.56 8.73 17.17
C SER A 296 3.35 10.04 17.14
N PHE A 297 3.67 10.54 15.95
CA PHE A 297 4.51 11.73 15.79
C PHE A 297 4.13 12.55 14.56
N LEU A 298 4.55 13.79 14.55
CA LEU A 298 4.54 14.65 13.38
C LEU A 298 5.87 14.54 12.66
N ILE A 299 5.87 14.53 11.35
CA ILE A 299 7.07 14.60 10.56
C ILE A 299 7.05 15.82 9.65
N GLY A 300 8.14 16.59 9.70
CA GLY A 300 8.43 17.69 8.81
C GLY A 300 9.69 17.39 7.98
N ALA A 301 9.71 17.82 6.73
CA ALA A 301 10.86 17.67 5.85
C ALA A 301 11.17 18.98 5.11
N SER A 302 12.44 19.22 4.82
CA SER A 302 12.86 20.43 4.07
C SER A 302 12.51 20.38 2.59
N LYS A 303 12.18 19.19 2.06
CA LYS A 303 11.74 18.92 0.68
C LYS A 303 10.72 17.79 0.70
N PRO A 304 9.94 17.59 -0.40
CA PRO A 304 8.91 16.56 -0.44
C PRO A 304 9.44 15.15 -0.13
N ILE A 305 8.68 14.43 0.67
CA ILE A 305 8.91 13.02 1.06
C ILE A 305 7.65 12.21 0.83
N GLN A 306 7.77 10.90 0.74
CA GLN A 306 6.68 9.97 1.06
C GLN A 306 6.97 9.23 2.36
N VAL A 307 5.90 8.76 2.98
CA VAL A 307 5.95 8.02 4.22
C VAL A 307 5.10 6.77 4.08
N ALA A 308 5.67 5.61 4.36
CA ALA A 308 4.93 4.36 4.50
C ALA A 308 4.90 3.94 5.96
N GLN A 309 3.73 3.50 6.41
CA GLN A 309 3.50 2.80 7.68
C GLN A 309 3.33 1.33 7.37
N ILE A 310 4.05 0.47 8.06
CA ILE A 310 3.93 -0.98 7.90
C ILE A 310 3.68 -1.58 9.27
N LEU A 311 2.58 -2.31 9.39
CA LEU A 311 2.16 -2.92 10.65
C LEU A 311 3.03 -4.14 10.95
N SER A 312 3.35 -4.37 12.23
CA SER A 312 4.09 -5.54 12.67
C SER A 312 3.27 -6.82 12.53
N SER A 313 3.97 -7.93 12.29
CA SER A 313 3.39 -9.28 12.30
C SER A 313 2.67 -9.58 13.61
N GLN A 314 1.58 -10.35 13.55
CA GLN A 314 0.75 -10.67 14.73
C GLN A 314 1.53 -11.31 15.87
N GLY A 315 2.52 -12.14 15.57
CA GLY A 315 3.39 -12.76 16.58
C GLY A 315 4.23 -11.78 17.39
N CYS A 316 4.34 -10.53 16.93
CA CYS A 316 5.00 -9.43 17.65
C CYS A 316 4.05 -8.69 18.61
N THR A 317 2.81 -9.08 18.73
CA THR A 317 1.79 -8.39 19.53
C THR A 317 1.22 -9.27 20.63
N ALA A 318 0.82 -8.69 21.76
CA ALA A 318 0.31 -9.47 22.89
C ALA A 318 -1.09 -10.08 22.62
N GLU A 319 -1.90 -9.44 21.78
CA GLU A 319 -3.23 -9.91 21.40
C GLU A 319 -3.17 -10.98 20.31
N PHE A 320 -2.03 -11.14 19.65
CA PHE A 320 -1.81 -12.12 18.58
C PHE A 320 -2.87 -12.03 17.47
N ILE A 321 -3.13 -10.80 16.99
CA ILE A 321 -4.11 -10.48 15.94
C ILE A 321 -3.50 -9.55 14.91
N GLY A 322 -4.04 -9.57 13.69
CA GLY A 322 -3.69 -8.73 12.56
C GLY A 322 -2.28 -9.00 12.03
N ASP A 323 -2.14 -9.08 10.75
CA ASP A 323 -0.90 -9.36 10.03
C ASP A 323 -0.21 -8.09 9.53
N PRO A 324 0.98 -8.15 8.96
CA PRO A 324 1.60 -7.02 8.28
C PRO A 324 0.68 -6.43 7.22
N ALA A 325 0.61 -5.12 7.16
CA ALA A 325 -0.07 -4.38 6.10
C ALA A 325 0.71 -3.10 5.82
N MET A 326 0.81 -2.69 4.56
CA MET A 326 1.44 -1.43 4.19
C MET A 326 0.39 -0.36 3.96
N ILE A 327 0.60 0.82 4.51
CA ILE A 327 -0.27 1.98 4.36
C ILE A 327 0.57 3.16 3.88
N MET A 328 0.27 3.69 2.71
CA MET A 328 0.90 4.92 2.23
C MET A 328 0.26 6.12 2.92
N ALA A 329 1.03 6.80 3.78
CA ALA A 329 0.53 7.95 4.53
C ALA A 329 0.13 9.10 3.60
N VAL A 330 -1.04 9.68 3.87
CA VAL A 330 -1.54 10.85 3.15
C VAL A 330 -1.02 12.11 3.83
N ALA A 331 -0.42 13.01 3.03
CA ALA A 331 0.11 14.27 3.55
C ALA A 331 -1.00 15.18 4.07
N GLN A 332 -0.70 15.98 5.09
CA GLN A 332 -1.64 16.88 5.73
C GLN A 332 -2.36 17.84 4.76
N ASP A 333 -1.68 18.35 3.75
CA ASP A 333 -2.21 19.25 2.73
C ASP A 333 -3.07 18.55 1.66
N ARG A 334 -3.24 17.23 1.76
CA ARG A 334 -4.09 16.38 0.92
C ARG A 334 -5.35 15.90 1.61
N TYR A 335 -5.55 16.23 2.87
CA TYR A 335 -6.75 15.89 3.62
C TYR A 335 -8.01 16.42 2.93
N ARG A 336 -9.12 15.72 3.12
CA ARG A 336 -10.42 16.05 2.53
C ARG A 336 -11.48 16.21 3.61
N ASN A 337 -12.57 16.86 3.23
CA ASN A 337 -13.72 17.06 4.12
C ASN A 337 -14.69 15.87 4.14
N GLU A 338 -14.54 14.95 3.19
CA GLU A 338 -15.49 13.88 2.97
C GLU A 338 -14.77 12.68 2.37
N TYR A 339 -15.08 11.48 2.90
CA TYR A 339 -14.66 10.20 2.36
C TYR A 339 -15.83 9.23 2.33
N VAL A 340 -15.81 8.34 1.32
CA VAL A 340 -16.64 7.15 1.28
C VAL A 340 -15.70 5.96 1.15
N PHE A 341 -15.95 4.93 1.93
CA PHE A 341 -15.12 3.75 1.98
C PHE A 341 -15.99 2.53 2.33
N ALA A 342 -15.40 1.35 2.30
CA ALA A 342 -16.08 0.10 2.63
C ALA A 342 -15.20 -0.79 3.49
N ALA A 343 -15.78 -1.35 4.56
CA ALA A 343 -15.21 -2.43 5.31
C ALA A 343 -15.61 -3.77 4.68
N PRO A 344 -14.69 -4.72 4.47
CA PRO A 344 -15.00 -6.08 4.02
C PRO A 344 -15.78 -6.85 5.10
N LYS A 345 -16.39 -7.99 4.73
CA LYS A 345 -17.28 -8.72 5.66
C LYS A 345 -16.58 -9.73 6.56
N ASP A 346 -15.32 -10.01 6.29
CA ASP A 346 -14.69 -11.22 6.81
C ASP A 346 -13.58 -10.95 7.83
N TYR A 347 -13.25 -9.69 8.13
CA TYR A 347 -12.38 -9.35 9.25
C TYR A 347 -13.10 -9.42 10.58
N ALA A 348 -12.39 -9.88 11.63
CA ALA A 348 -12.94 -9.89 12.98
C ALA A 348 -13.11 -8.47 13.54
N HIS A 349 -12.26 -7.57 13.10
CA HIS A 349 -12.23 -6.16 13.52
C HIS A 349 -11.81 -5.24 12.39
N ASP A 350 -12.65 -4.31 12.02
CA ASP A 350 -12.35 -3.22 11.10
C ASP A 350 -12.21 -1.92 11.85
N TYR A 351 -11.12 -1.19 11.59
CA TYR A 351 -10.84 0.09 12.23
C TYR A 351 -10.60 1.20 11.23
N ILE A 352 -10.94 2.42 11.66
CA ILE A 352 -10.45 3.64 11.05
C ILE A 352 -9.64 4.45 12.06
N THR A 353 -8.57 5.07 11.57
CA THR A 353 -7.88 6.14 12.27
C THR A 353 -8.31 7.46 11.65
N VAL A 354 -8.88 8.35 12.48
CA VAL A 354 -9.30 9.69 12.08
C VAL A 354 -8.33 10.70 12.68
N ILE A 355 -7.80 11.61 11.84
CA ILE A 355 -6.90 12.69 12.26
C ILE A 355 -7.59 14.01 11.91
N ARG A 356 -8.05 14.76 12.89
CA ARG A 356 -8.83 16.00 12.70
C ARG A 356 -8.19 17.20 13.39
N LYS A 357 -8.57 18.41 12.99
CA LYS A 357 -8.25 19.61 13.77
C LYS A 357 -8.90 19.52 15.15
N LEU A 358 -8.17 19.99 16.16
CA LEU A 358 -8.58 19.91 17.56
C LEU A 358 -9.99 20.49 17.76
N GLY A 359 -10.92 19.65 18.26
CA GLY A 359 -12.28 20.02 18.61
C GLY A 359 -13.24 20.20 17.43
N VAL A 360 -12.85 19.88 16.20
CA VAL A 360 -13.76 19.92 15.03
C VAL A 360 -14.53 18.61 14.93
N ASP A 361 -15.85 18.69 14.79
CA ASP A 361 -16.68 17.49 14.69
C ASP A 361 -16.46 16.73 13.38
N VAL A 362 -16.46 15.41 13.48
CA VAL A 362 -16.46 14.46 12.36
C VAL A 362 -17.66 13.54 12.54
N LEU A 363 -18.45 13.39 11.48
CA LEU A 363 -19.63 12.53 11.47
C LEU A 363 -19.32 11.27 10.64
N LEU A 364 -19.47 10.11 11.26
CA LEU A 364 -19.45 8.81 10.62
C LEU A 364 -20.89 8.31 10.52
N ASP A 365 -21.37 8.06 9.31
CA ASP A 365 -22.75 7.61 9.03
C ASP A 365 -23.81 8.47 9.76
N ASP A 366 -23.67 9.79 9.61
CA ASP A 366 -24.49 10.83 10.26
C ASP A 366 -24.39 10.91 11.79
N ALA A 367 -23.57 10.09 12.44
CA ALA A 367 -23.34 10.12 13.88
C ALA A 367 -22.02 10.81 14.23
N ALA A 368 -22.04 11.76 15.16
CA ALA A 368 -20.81 12.43 15.60
C ALA A 368 -19.89 11.45 16.35
N LEU A 369 -18.62 11.40 15.96
CA LEU A 369 -17.60 10.69 16.71
C LEU A 369 -17.38 11.37 18.06
N SER A 370 -17.29 10.56 19.13
CA SER A 370 -17.19 11.10 20.49
C SER A 370 -15.87 11.86 20.69
N ALA A 371 -15.96 13.10 21.16
CA ALA A 371 -14.79 13.94 21.42
C ALA A 371 -13.85 13.35 22.49
N SER A 372 -14.36 12.50 23.39
CA SER A 372 -13.55 11.83 24.41
C SER A 372 -12.62 10.74 23.87
N ASP A 373 -12.86 10.29 22.63
CA ASP A 373 -12.12 9.19 22.00
C ASP A 373 -10.94 9.69 21.16
N PHE A 374 -10.74 11.04 21.17
CA PHE A 374 -9.61 11.66 20.50
C PHE A 374 -8.48 12.03 21.47
N THR A 375 -7.26 11.82 21.01
CA THR A 375 -6.01 12.16 21.70
C THR A 375 -5.31 13.28 20.96
N PRO A 376 -4.95 14.40 21.61
CA PRO A 376 -4.21 15.48 20.95
C PRO A 376 -2.85 15.02 20.43
N LEU A 377 -2.48 15.48 19.23
CA LEU A 377 -1.13 15.37 18.72
C LEU A 377 -0.21 16.41 19.40
N PRO A 378 1.13 16.20 19.39
CA PRO A 378 2.08 17.02 20.11
C PRO A 378 2.02 18.52 19.78
N ASP A 379 1.72 18.88 18.53
CA ASP A 379 1.61 20.28 18.09
C ASP A 379 0.38 21.03 18.66
N GLY A 380 -0.56 20.30 19.28
CA GLY A 380 -1.79 20.84 19.85
C GLY A 380 -2.76 21.43 18.82
N THR A 381 -2.57 21.20 17.53
CA THR A 381 -3.45 21.68 16.44
C THR A 381 -4.34 20.60 15.89
N TYR A 382 -3.88 19.34 15.96
CA TYR A 382 -4.62 18.16 15.54
C TYR A 382 -4.76 17.17 16.69
N GLU A 383 -5.74 16.28 16.54
CA GLU A 383 -5.99 15.13 17.42
C GLU A 383 -6.37 13.92 16.58
N TYR A 384 -6.17 12.73 17.10
CA TYR A 384 -6.51 11.49 16.42
C TYR A 384 -7.34 10.57 17.30
N GLY A 385 -8.14 9.72 16.67
CA GLY A 385 -8.94 8.70 17.35
C GLY A 385 -9.04 7.43 16.52
N TYR A 386 -9.28 6.30 17.20
CA TYR A 386 -9.50 5.00 16.60
C TYR A 386 -10.95 4.61 16.77
N PHE A 387 -11.59 4.18 15.70
CA PHE A 387 -13.00 3.79 15.73
C PHE A 387 -13.17 2.44 15.05
N GLU A 388 -13.77 1.51 15.76
CA GLU A 388 -14.22 0.26 15.19
C GLU A 388 -15.47 0.52 14.35
N ILE A 389 -15.53 -0.07 13.16
CA ILE A 389 -16.60 0.14 12.20
C ILE A 389 -17.26 -1.20 11.85
N ALA A 390 -18.49 -1.14 11.37
CA ALA A 390 -19.22 -2.31 10.92
C ALA A 390 -18.82 -2.65 9.46
N ASP A 391 -19.14 -3.88 9.05
CA ASP A 391 -19.01 -4.27 7.64
C ASP A 391 -19.87 -3.41 6.72
N GLY A 392 -19.40 -3.17 5.52
CA GLY A 392 -20.15 -2.50 4.46
C GLY A 392 -19.73 -1.07 4.17
N PRO A 393 -20.57 -0.30 3.48
CA PRO A 393 -20.24 1.05 3.05
C PRO A 393 -20.37 2.05 4.21
N HIS A 394 -19.43 2.98 4.26
CA HIS A 394 -19.40 4.07 5.23
C HIS A 394 -19.24 5.41 4.54
N HIS A 395 -19.83 6.45 5.15
CA HIS A 395 -19.67 7.84 4.77
C HIS A 395 -19.19 8.63 5.97
N ILE A 396 -18.09 9.36 5.80
CA ILE A 396 -17.52 10.19 6.88
C ILE A 396 -17.27 11.61 6.39
N VAL A 397 -17.70 12.61 7.17
CA VAL A 397 -17.69 14.02 6.76
C VAL A 397 -17.35 14.93 7.93
N SER A 398 -16.70 16.06 7.61
CA SER A 398 -16.40 17.15 8.55
C SER A 398 -16.45 18.50 7.83
N GLU A 399 -16.63 19.58 8.58
CA GLU A 399 -16.54 20.94 8.05
C GLU A 399 -15.12 21.34 7.65
N GLU A 400 -14.09 20.73 8.29
CA GLU A 400 -12.68 20.95 8.02
C GLU A 400 -12.03 19.68 7.45
N PRO A 401 -11.00 19.81 6.60
CA PRO A 401 -10.27 18.65 6.10
C PRO A 401 -9.66 17.82 7.23
N PHE A 402 -9.76 16.49 7.10
CA PHE A 402 -9.23 15.52 8.05
C PHE A 402 -8.57 14.34 7.34
N GLY A 403 -7.67 13.64 8.02
CA GLY A 403 -7.02 12.41 7.53
C GLY A 403 -7.81 11.19 7.94
N LEU A 404 -7.80 10.19 7.07
CA LEU A 404 -8.46 8.90 7.27
C LEU A 404 -7.55 7.77 6.83
N SER A 405 -7.36 6.76 7.67
CA SER A 405 -6.77 5.48 7.31
C SER A 405 -7.72 4.37 7.75
N GLN A 406 -7.84 3.32 6.94
CA GLN A 406 -8.64 2.13 7.24
C GLN A 406 -7.74 0.90 7.23
N TYR A 407 -7.97 -0.03 8.15
CA TYR A 407 -7.30 -1.34 8.21
C TYR A 407 -8.20 -2.33 8.96
N GLY A 408 -8.05 -3.61 8.63
CA GLY A 408 -8.74 -4.69 9.30
C GLY A 408 -7.77 -5.61 10.03
N TRP A 409 -8.27 -6.34 11.02
CA TRP A 409 -7.51 -7.35 11.74
C TRP A 409 -8.31 -8.65 11.83
N GLN A 410 -7.64 -9.73 11.47
CA GLN A 410 -8.13 -11.08 11.65
C GLN A 410 -7.40 -11.74 12.81
N GLY A 411 -8.09 -12.62 13.55
CA GLY A 411 -7.45 -13.49 14.53
C GLY A 411 -6.65 -14.60 13.83
N PRO A 412 -5.84 -15.36 14.59
CA PRO A 412 -5.05 -16.44 14.02
C PRO A 412 -5.96 -17.45 13.33
N ALA A 413 -5.65 -17.75 12.06
CA ALA A 413 -6.35 -18.75 11.26
C ALA A 413 -6.07 -20.17 11.74
#